data_703809e9b18de40e3d026b6104489098
#
_entry.id   703809e9b18de40e3d026b6104489098
#
_cell.length_a   1.000
_cell.length_b   1.000
_cell.length_c   1.000
_cell.angle_alpha   90.00
_cell.angle_beta   90.00
_cell.angle_gamma   90.00
#
_symmetry.space_group_name_H-M   'P 1'
#
loop_
_entity.id
_entity.type
_entity.pdbx_description
1 polymer ?
#
loop_
_entity_poly.entity_id
_entity_poly.type
_entity_poly.pdbx_seq_one_letter_code
_entity_poly.pdbx_strand_id
1 'polypeptide(L)'
;MHSLADTQPAIALGALDGRYRGAVAPLVDHLSEAALNRMRVHVEVEWLIHLTDAGILDGVRALDGGEKEALRDVVEEFDGDDIAELAEIERETVHDVKAVEYYLKRRLTQIVADAGHDDAEQLSELIHFCCTSEDINNLSYALMVQRATQQVWLPKATTLVEQVATMARDMRDVPLLAHTHGQPATPTTMGKEFAVLAHRLGRQLRRIEAQEFLGKLNGATGTFGAHTAAVPSADWPALSQSFVEGLGLTWNPLTTQIESHDWQAELYADMARFNRILHNLCTDVWTYISMGYFAQVRGQGTVGSSTMPHKVNPIRFENAEANLEVSSALLDVLGSTLVTSRLQRDLTDSSMQRNIGTAFGHSVLAMDNVARGLGGLDPVPAAMAKDLEANWEVLGEPIQTAMRALGAQGVPGMEQPYERLKELTRGRRITGDDLREFVRGLGLPADVEARFVEMTPATYVGIAPQLVDFLEV
;
A
#
# COMPACT_ATOMS: atom_id res chain seq x y z
N MET A 1 23.37 -7.54 -1.61
CA MET A 1 22.53 -8.54 -2.34
C MET A 1 22.46 -8.17 -3.83
N HIS A 2 22.79 -9.11 -4.72
CA HIS A 2 22.61 -8.92 -6.16
C HIS A 2 21.13 -8.89 -6.50
N SER A 3 20.74 -8.09 -7.52
CA SER A 3 19.35 -8.04 -7.98
C SER A 3 18.98 -9.30 -8.76
N LEU A 4 17.83 -9.89 -8.45
CA LEU A 4 17.27 -11.02 -9.19
C LEU A 4 16.43 -10.56 -10.41
N ALA A 5 16.32 -9.24 -10.64
CA ALA A 5 15.50 -8.68 -11.70
C ALA A 5 16.05 -8.92 -13.13
N ASP A 6 17.32 -9.33 -13.27
CA ASP A 6 17.98 -9.51 -14.56
C ASP A 6 17.55 -10.81 -15.29
N THR A 7 16.95 -11.76 -14.58
CA THR A 7 16.40 -12.97 -15.21
C THR A 7 15.10 -12.64 -15.96
N GLN A 8 15.09 -12.76 -17.28
CA GLN A 8 13.92 -12.47 -18.11
C GLN A 8 13.29 -13.74 -18.67
N PRO A 9 11.99 -14.01 -18.42
CA PRO A 9 11.30 -15.10 -19.09
C PRO A 9 11.12 -14.77 -20.56
N ALA A 10 11.32 -15.75 -21.44
CA ALA A 10 11.14 -15.60 -22.89
C ALA A 10 9.67 -15.32 -23.25
N ILE A 11 8.74 -15.94 -22.52
CA ILE A 11 7.29 -15.77 -22.67
C ILE A 11 6.68 -15.69 -21.26
N ALA A 12 5.90 -14.64 -21.00
CA ALA A 12 5.23 -14.44 -19.73
C ALA A 12 3.71 -14.46 -19.91
N LEU A 13 3.01 -15.22 -19.08
CA LEU A 13 1.53 -15.21 -19.03
C LEU A 13 1.00 -14.01 -18.24
N GLY A 14 1.71 -13.59 -17.19
CA GLY A 14 1.37 -12.44 -16.39
C GLY A 14 1.88 -11.13 -16.99
N ALA A 15 1.07 -10.08 -16.97
CA ALA A 15 1.48 -8.76 -17.45
C ALA A 15 2.65 -8.16 -16.64
N LEU A 16 2.76 -8.49 -15.37
CA LEU A 16 3.84 -8.03 -14.47
C LEU A 16 5.20 -8.63 -14.87
N ASP A 17 5.22 -9.87 -15.35
CA ASP A 17 6.45 -10.55 -15.80
C ASP A 17 6.80 -10.25 -17.26
N GLY A 18 5.87 -9.59 -17.99
CA GLY A 18 6.05 -9.19 -19.39
C GLY A 18 6.11 -7.67 -19.53
N ARG A 19 5.00 -7.10 -20.02
CA ARG A 19 4.88 -5.67 -20.38
C ARG A 19 5.27 -4.70 -19.25
N TYR A 20 4.95 -5.03 -18.00
CA TYR A 20 5.13 -4.15 -16.85
C TYR A 20 6.31 -4.54 -15.94
N ARG A 21 7.14 -5.51 -16.38
CA ARG A 21 8.27 -6.01 -15.59
C ARG A 21 9.16 -4.89 -15.03
N GLY A 22 9.53 -3.92 -15.86
CA GLY A 22 10.37 -2.80 -15.43
C GLY A 22 9.77 -1.92 -14.34
N ALA A 23 8.43 -1.81 -14.28
CA ALA A 23 7.74 -1.01 -13.26
C ALA A 23 7.72 -1.71 -11.89
N VAL A 24 7.79 -3.03 -11.87
CA VAL A 24 7.72 -3.86 -10.65
C VAL A 24 9.06 -4.53 -10.30
N ALA A 25 10.12 -4.25 -11.06
CA ALA A 25 11.44 -4.82 -10.84
C ALA A 25 11.94 -4.75 -9.38
N PRO A 26 11.74 -3.67 -8.62
CA PRO A 26 12.16 -3.61 -7.22
C PRO A 26 11.51 -4.67 -6.30
N LEU A 27 10.36 -5.24 -6.71
CA LEU A 27 9.69 -6.29 -5.93
C LEU A 27 10.30 -7.68 -6.19
N VAL A 28 11.03 -7.87 -7.29
CA VAL A 28 11.57 -9.18 -7.68
C VAL A 28 12.52 -9.72 -6.61
N ASP A 29 13.35 -8.87 -6.03
CA ASP A 29 14.31 -9.23 -4.98
C ASP A 29 13.65 -9.60 -3.64
N HIS A 30 12.35 -9.31 -3.50
CA HIS A 30 11.61 -9.55 -2.26
C HIS A 30 10.51 -10.60 -2.38
N LEU A 31 9.79 -10.66 -3.52
CA LEU A 31 8.54 -11.42 -3.63
C LEU A 31 8.52 -12.44 -4.78
N SER A 32 9.66 -12.70 -5.44
CA SER A 32 9.78 -13.78 -6.42
C SER A 32 10.02 -15.14 -5.76
N GLU A 33 9.85 -16.24 -6.51
CA GLU A 33 10.22 -17.59 -6.06
C GLU A 33 11.72 -17.69 -5.72
N ALA A 34 12.57 -17.02 -6.50
CA ALA A 34 14.01 -16.94 -6.21
C ALA A 34 14.29 -16.19 -4.90
N ALA A 35 13.55 -15.12 -4.62
CA ALA A 35 13.62 -14.40 -3.35
C ALA A 35 13.18 -15.28 -2.16
N LEU A 36 12.15 -16.12 -2.34
CA LEU A 36 11.74 -17.07 -1.32
C LEU A 36 12.86 -18.07 -1.00
N ASN A 37 13.50 -18.64 -2.03
CA ASN A 37 14.61 -19.57 -1.82
C ASN A 37 15.82 -18.88 -1.14
N ARG A 38 16.15 -17.67 -1.56
CA ARG A 38 17.18 -16.86 -0.89
C ARG A 38 16.87 -16.58 0.58
N MET A 39 15.61 -16.29 0.91
CA MET A 39 15.20 -16.08 2.30
C MET A 39 15.21 -17.37 3.12
N ARG A 40 14.88 -18.51 2.53
CA ARG A 40 15.02 -19.80 3.19
C ARG A 40 16.49 -20.09 3.54
N VAL A 41 17.41 -19.86 2.60
CA VAL A 41 18.85 -19.96 2.85
C VAL A 41 19.26 -19.01 3.98
N HIS A 42 18.79 -17.76 3.97
CA HIS A 42 19.08 -16.80 5.03
C HIS A 42 18.61 -17.28 6.41
N VAL A 43 17.37 -17.74 6.53
CA VAL A 43 16.82 -18.23 7.81
C VAL A 43 17.60 -19.45 8.32
N GLU A 44 17.94 -20.40 7.44
CA GLU A 44 18.73 -21.57 7.79
C GLU A 44 20.17 -21.21 8.24
N VAL A 45 20.82 -20.28 7.54
CA VAL A 45 22.15 -19.76 7.92
C VAL A 45 22.12 -19.11 9.29
N GLU A 46 21.19 -18.20 9.51
CA GLU A 46 21.10 -17.51 10.80
C GLU A 46 20.68 -18.46 11.92
N TRP A 47 19.85 -19.49 11.65
CA TRP A 47 19.52 -20.52 12.63
C TRP A 47 20.73 -21.36 13.00
N LEU A 48 21.53 -21.80 12.04
CA LEU A 48 22.77 -22.52 12.27
C LEU A 48 23.75 -21.69 13.14
N ILE A 49 23.94 -20.43 12.81
CA ILE A 49 24.77 -19.50 13.58
C ILE A 49 24.23 -19.35 15.01
N HIS A 50 22.94 -19.15 15.17
CA HIS A 50 22.29 -18.98 16.46
C HIS A 50 22.43 -20.20 17.36
N LEU A 51 22.25 -21.41 16.82
CA LEU A 51 22.42 -22.68 17.56
C LEU A 51 23.84 -22.89 18.03
N THR A 52 24.83 -22.66 17.15
CA THR A 52 26.24 -22.83 17.48
C THR A 52 26.72 -21.80 18.50
N ASP A 53 26.25 -20.56 18.42
CA ASP A 53 26.56 -19.50 19.38
C ASP A 53 25.91 -19.74 20.75
N ALA A 54 24.71 -20.33 20.78
CA ALA A 54 24.05 -20.70 22.04
C ALA A 54 24.73 -21.83 22.80
N GLY A 55 25.57 -22.62 22.13
CA GLY A 55 26.38 -23.69 22.77
C GLY A 55 25.52 -24.74 23.46
N ILE A 56 24.34 -25.05 22.95
CA ILE A 56 23.39 -25.98 23.58
C ILE A 56 23.72 -27.46 23.37
N LEU A 57 24.70 -27.75 22.50
CA LEU A 57 25.14 -29.10 22.15
C LEU A 57 26.59 -29.32 22.58
N ASP A 58 26.80 -30.24 23.49
CA ASP A 58 28.14 -30.58 23.96
C ASP A 58 29.04 -31.09 22.81
N GLY A 59 30.22 -30.53 22.70
CA GLY A 59 31.21 -30.93 21.69
C GLY A 59 30.99 -30.30 20.31
N VAL A 60 30.02 -29.45 20.15
CA VAL A 60 29.83 -28.60 18.95
C VAL A 60 30.43 -27.22 19.22
N ARG A 61 31.39 -26.80 18.40
CA ARG A 61 31.97 -25.46 18.52
C ARG A 61 31.04 -24.39 17.92
N ALA A 62 31.16 -23.15 18.35
CA ALA A 62 30.64 -22.02 17.62
C ALA A 62 31.40 -21.83 16.30
N LEU A 63 30.71 -21.39 15.28
CA LEU A 63 31.33 -20.95 14.03
C LEU A 63 32.21 -19.72 14.31
N ASP A 64 33.36 -19.63 13.69
CA ASP A 64 34.21 -18.46 13.79
C ASP A 64 33.66 -17.27 12.95
N GLY A 65 34.32 -16.09 13.10
CA GLY A 65 33.86 -14.89 12.40
C GLY A 65 33.92 -14.99 10.88
N GLY A 66 34.94 -15.65 10.34
CA GLY A 66 35.12 -15.85 8.91
C GLY A 66 34.08 -16.81 8.31
N GLU A 67 33.81 -17.91 9.04
CA GLU A 67 32.77 -18.87 8.64
C GLU A 67 31.38 -18.25 8.62
N LYS A 68 31.05 -17.42 9.64
CA LYS A 68 29.77 -16.68 9.70
C LYS A 68 29.62 -15.67 8.56
N GLU A 69 30.71 -14.94 8.26
CA GLU A 69 30.73 -13.99 7.14
C GLU A 69 30.53 -14.72 5.81
N ALA A 70 31.29 -15.79 5.57
CA ALA A 70 31.18 -16.59 4.36
C ALA A 70 29.79 -17.23 4.16
N LEU A 71 29.12 -17.67 5.25
CA LEU A 71 27.74 -18.16 5.20
C LEU A 71 26.76 -17.07 4.84
N ARG A 72 26.95 -15.85 5.35
CA ARG A 72 26.13 -14.71 4.99
C ARG A 72 26.36 -14.26 3.55
N ASP A 73 27.58 -14.36 3.05
CA ASP A 73 27.92 -14.08 1.66
C ASP A 73 27.17 -15.00 0.69
N VAL A 74 26.90 -16.27 1.06
CA VAL A 74 26.06 -17.18 0.27
C VAL A 74 24.66 -16.57 0.02
N VAL A 75 24.12 -15.80 0.98
CA VAL A 75 22.83 -15.13 0.86
C VAL A 75 22.95 -13.80 0.09
N GLU A 76 24.02 -13.04 0.39
CA GLU A 76 24.23 -11.72 -0.22
C GLU A 76 24.58 -11.83 -1.73
N GLU A 77 25.33 -12.86 -2.10
CA GLU A 77 25.78 -13.11 -3.48
C GLU A 77 24.84 -14.04 -4.26
N PHE A 78 23.74 -14.50 -3.63
CA PHE A 78 22.79 -15.43 -4.24
C PHE A 78 22.31 -14.95 -5.62
N ASP A 79 22.59 -15.74 -6.66
CA ASP A 79 22.38 -15.32 -8.06
C ASP A 79 21.68 -16.39 -8.94
N GLY A 80 21.81 -16.24 -10.25
CA GLY A 80 21.19 -17.14 -11.25
C GLY A 80 21.75 -18.56 -11.23
N ASP A 81 23.02 -18.76 -10.85
CA ASP A 81 23.65 -20.06 -10.78
C ASP A 81 23.14 -20.82 -9.54
N ASP A 82 22.95 -20.13 -8.41
CA ASP A 82 22.34 -20.67 -7.19
C ASP A 82 20.90 -21.11 -7.42
N ILE A 83 20.11 -20.26 -8.13
CA ILE A 83 18.75 -20.60 -8.53
C ILE A 83 18.72 -21.89 -9.36
N ALA A 84 19.65 -22.02 -10.33
CA ALA A 84 19.73 -23.20 -11.19
C ALA A 84 20.15 -24.44 -10.41
N GLU A 85 21.12 -24.33 -9.48
CA GLU A 85 21.56 -25.43 -8.60
C GLU A 85 20.41 -25.91 -7.71
N LEU A 86 19.68 -24.99 -7.06
CA LEU A 86 18.53 -25.33 -6.23
C LEU A 86 17.44 -26.04 -7.02
N ALA A 87 17.11 -25.55 -8.22
CA ALA A 87 16.12 -26.17 -9.09
C ALA A 87 16.55 -27.60 -9.54
N GLU A 88 17.85 -27.86 -9.68
CA GLU A 88 18.35 -29.20 -9.98
C GLU A 88 18.21 -30.14 -8.78
N ILE A 89 18.57 -29.70 -7.59
CA ILE A 89 18.42 -30.47 -6.35
C ILE A 89 16.93 -30.75 -6.10
N GLU A 90 16.04 -29.76 -6.30
CA GLU A 90 14.61 -29.94 -6.10
C GLU A 90 14.00 -30.97 -7.06
N ARG A 91 14.46 -31.05 -8.29
CA ARG A 91 14.01 -32.11 -9.23
C ARG A 91 14.32 -33.52 -8.74
N GLU A 92 15.38 -33.71 -7.98
CA GLU A 92 15.75 -34.99 -7.40
C GLU A 92 14.99 -35.27 -6.09
N THR A 93 14.86 -34.26 -5.23
CA THR A 93 14.26 -34.40 -3.89
C THR A 93 12.73 -34.34 -3.91
N VAL A 94 12.15 -33.73 -4.94
CA VAL A 94 10.71 -33.41 -5.04
C VAL A 94 10.20 -32.63 -3.80
N HIS A 95 11.10 -31.82 -3.20
CA HIS A 95 10.79 -31.05 -2.00
C HIS A 95 11.69 -29.81 -1.93
N ASP A 96 11.08 -28.62 -1.98
CA ASP A 96 11.74 -27.32 -2.10
C ASP A 96 12.63 -26.98 -0.87
N VAL A 97 12.10 -27.10 0.35
CA VAL A 97 12.90 -26.81 1.58
C VAL A 97 14.02 -27.83 1.74
N LYS A 98 13.81 -29.10 1.38
CA LYS A 98 14.86 -30.11 1.40
C LYS A 98 15.99 -29.80 0.40
N ALA A 99 15.66 -29.22 -0.73
CA ALA A 99 16.67 -28.74 -1.68
C ALA A 99 17.57 -27.65 -1.05
N VAL A 100 16.99 -26.72 -0.31
CA VAL A 100 17.72 -25.68 0.42
C VAL A 100 18.68 -26.29 1.46
N GLU A 101 18.25 -27.31 2.23
CA GLU A 101 19.12 -28.01 3.17
C GLU A 101 20.33 -28.62 2.46
N TYR A 102 20.15 -29.36 1.35
CA TYR A 102 21.27 -29.98 0.62
C TYR A 102 22.18 -28.94 -0.03
N TYR A 103 21.63 -27.88 -0.57
CA TYR A 103 22.41 -26.76 -1.10
C TYR A 103 23.30 -26.16 0.00
N LEU A 104 22.73 -25.84 1.16
CA LEU A 104 23.47 -25.23 2.26
C LEU A 104 24.52 -26.18 2.84
N LYS A 105 24.26 -27.50 2.94
CA LYS A 105 25.26 -28.52 3.35
C LYS A 105 26.49 -28.50 2.46
N ARG A 106 26.30 -28.35 1.13
CA ARG A 106 27.44 -28.26 0.19
C ARG A 106 28.25 -27.00 0.45
N ARG A 107 27.58 -25.83 0.61
CA ARG A 107 28.26 -24.56 0.89
C ARG A 107 29.01 -24.59 2.23
N LEU A 108 28.38 -25.09 3.28
CA LEU A 108 29.00 -25.24 4.60
C LEU A 108 30.24 -26.12 4.56
N THR A 109 30.20 -27.25 3.85
CA THR A 109 31.35 -28.16 3.72
C THR A 109 32.57 -27.44 3.12
N GLN A 110 32.35 -26.61 2.09
CA GLN A 110 33.44 -25.84 1.48
C GLN A 110 33.96 -24.75 2.43
N ILE A 111 33.07 -24.00 3.06
CA ILE A 111 33.41 -22.90 3.96
C ILE A 111 34.26 -23.40 5.15
N VAL A 112 33.83 -24.49 5.78
CA VAL A 112 34.56 -25.09 6.91
C VAL A 112 35.94 -25.59 6.49
N ALA A 113 36.06 -26.24 5.32
CA ALA A 113 37.33 -26.68 4.77
C ALA A 113 38.28 -25.51 4.45
N ASP A 114 37.76 -24.42 3.86
CA ASP A 114 38.54 -23.23 3.54
C ASP A 114 39.01 -22.48 4.79
N ALA A 115 38.25 -22.57 5.89
CA ALA A 115 38.65 -22.08 7.23
C ALA A 115 39.69 -22.98 7.91
N GLY A 116 40.02 -24.14 7.32
CA GLY A 116 41.03 -25.09 7.87
C GLY A 116 40.48 -25.99 8.98
N HIS A 117 39.17 -26.17 9.05
CA HIS A 117 38.49 -27.06 9.98
C HIS A 117 38.08 -28.38 9.29
N ASP A 118 37.78 -29.42 10.06
CA ASP A 118 37.43 -30.76 9.58
C ASP A 118 36.08 -31.29 10.12
N ASP A 119 35.30 -30.43 10.79
CA ASP A 119 34.06 -30.77 11.47
C ASP A 119 32.81 -30.43 10.66
N ALA A 120 32.92 -30.22 9.33
CA ALA A 120 31.82 -29.88 8.45
C ALA A 120 30.65 -30.89 8.49
N GLU A 121 30.96 -32.19 8.60
CA GLU A 121 29.94 -33.24 8.71
C GLU A 121 29.10 -33.06 9.99
N GLN A 122 29.76 -32.79 11.12
CA GLN A 122 29.10 -32.54 12.39
C GLN A 122 28.23 -31.28 12.37
N LEU A 123 28.73 -30.16 11.85
CA LEU A 123 28.02 -28.91 11.75
C LEU A 123 26.82 -29.01 10.76
N SER A 124 26.97 -29.81 9.71
CA SER A 124 25.91 -29.98 8.72
C SER A 124 24.65 -30.67 9.27
N GLU A 125 24.78 -31.45 10.37
CA GLU A 125 23.61 -32.03 11.05
C GLU A 125 22.76 -30.99 11.81
N LEU A 126 23.26 -29.76 11.98
CA LEU A 126 22.53 -28.65 12.61
C LEU A 126 21.72 -27.82 11.61
N ILE A 127 21.94 -28.02 10.32
CA ILE A 127 21.08 -27.40 9.29
C ILE A 127 19.68 -28.00 9.43
N HIS A 128 18.66 -27.14 9.51
CA HIS A 128 17.27 -27.54 9.77
C HIS A 128 17.04 -28.28 11.10
N PHE A 129 17.94 -28.13 12.06
CA PHE A 129 17.87 -28.86 13.33
C PHE A 129 16.62 -28.51 14.13
N CYS A 130 15.83 -29.52 14.47
CA CYS A 130 14.54 -29.42 15.16
C CYS A 130 13.43 -28.66 14.41
N CYS A 131 13.68 -28.14 13.19
CA CYS A 131 12.72 -27.41 12.40
C CYS A 131 11.72 -28.32 11.67
N THR A 132 10.57 -27.77 11.39
CA THR A 132 9.70 -28.20 10.29
C THR A 132 9.81 -27.20 9.14
N SER A 133 9.46 -27.59 7.93
CA SER A 133 9.54 -26.68 6.77
C SER A 133 8.83 -25.34 7.01
N GLU A 134 7.78 -25.34 7.82
CA GLU A 134 7.05 -24.11 8.16
C GLU A 134 7.74 -23.22 9.18
N ASP A 135 8.67 -23.73 9.98
CA ASP A 135 9.54 -22.85 10.78
C ASP A 135 10.40 -21.96 9.88
N ILE A 136 10.86 -22.51 8.76
CA ILE A 136 11.65 -21.76 7.78
C ILE A 136 10.73 -20.91 6.86
N ASN A 137 9.65 -21.47 6.34
CA ASN A 137 8.76 -20.78 5.41
C ASN A 137 8.09 -19.56 6.05
N ASN A 138 7.53 -19.66 7.26
CA ASN A 138 6.85 -18.53 7.88
C ASN A 138 7.79 -17.35 8.11
N LEU A 139 9.01 -17.62 8.60
CA LEU A 139 10.03 -16.57 8.79
C LEU A 139 10.47 -15.96 7.45
N SER A 140 10.66 -16.81 6.43
CA SER A 140 11.02 -16.35 5.09
C SER A 140 9.95 -15.44 4.50
N TYR A 141 8.67 -15.84 4.53
CA TYR A 141 7.57 -15.01 4.06
C TYR A 141 7.41 -13.73 4.89
N ALA A 142 7.56 -13.80 6.22
CA ALA A 142 7.50 -12.62 7.06
C ALA A 142 8.57 -11.59 6.69
N LEU A 143 9.82 -12.02 6.50
CA LEU A 143 10.92 -11.17 6.06
C LEU A 143 10.72 -10.61 4.65
N MET A 144 10.25 -11.44 3.72
CA MET A 144 9.94 -11.04 2.35
C MET A 144 8.88 -9.94 2.31
N VAL A 145 7.76 -10.15 2.99
CA VAL A 145 6.64 -9.21 3.04
C VAL A 145 7.03 -7.93 3.79
N GLN A 146 7.76 -8.05 4.91
CA GLN A 146 8.28 -6.90 5.65
C GLN A 146 9.17 -6.02 4.76
N ARG A 147 10.16 -6.63 4.09
CA ARG A 147 11.11 -5.91 3.22
C ARG A 147 10.41 -5.30 2.01
N ALA A 148 9.52 -6.03 1.35
CA ALA A 148 8.73 -5.51 0.23
C ALA A 148 7.84 -4.33 0.65
N THR A 149 7.24 -4.40 1.84
CA THR A 149 6.41 -3.32 2.39
C THR A 149 7.25 -2.11 2.73
N GLN A 150 8.32 -2.28 3.51
CA GLN A 150 9.10 -1.17 4.05
C GLN A 150 10.05 -0.54 3.02
N GLN A 151 10.61 -1.33 2.09
CA GLN A 151 11.63 -0.85 1.15
C GLN A 151 11.09 -0.48 -0.22
N VAL A 152 9.91 -0.99 -0.61
CA VAL A 152 9.33 -0.73 -1.94
C VAL A 152 7.97 -0.06 -1.85
N TRP A 153 7.00 -0.70 -1.20
CA TRP A 153 5.61 -0.25 -1.23
C TRP A 153 5.40 1.07 -0.45
N LEU A 154 5.81 1.13 0.82
CA LEU A 154 5.67 2.32 1.67
C LEU A 154 6.36 3.56 1.11
N PRO A 155 7.62 3.53 0.66
CA PRO A 155 8.27 4.71 0.08
C PRO A 155 7.51 5.26 -1.13
N LYS A 156 7.01 4.38 -2.02
CA LYS A 156 6.21 4.81 -3.18
C LYS A 156 4.87 5.39 -2.77
N ALA A 157 4.19 4.76 -1.82
CA ALA A 157 2.90 5.22 -1.31
C ALA A 157 3.04 6.57 -0.59
N THR A 158 4.07 6.75 0.23
CA THR A 158 4.37 8.00 0.92
C THR A 158 4.63 9.13 -0.07
N THR A 159 5.52 8.93 -1.04
CA THR A 159 5.81 9.92 -2.10
C THR A 159 4.54 10.31 -2.86
N LEU A 160 3.67 9.35 -3.17
CA LEU A 160 2.41 9.63 -3.85
C LEU A 160 1.46 10.47 -2.96
N VAL A 161 1.33 10.14 -1.68
CA VAL A 161 0.46 10.89 -0.76
C VAL A 161 0.98 12.31 -0.54
N GLU A 162 2.31 12.50 -0.44
CA GLU A 162 2.94 13.81 -0.41
C GLU A 162 2.66 14.64 -1.67
N GLN A 163 2.67 13.99 -2.85
CA GLN A 163 2.30 14.66 -4.11
C GLN A 163 0.85 15.13 -4.07
N VAL A 164 -0.09 14.29 -3.63
CA VAL A 164 -1.51 14.67 -3.48
C VAL A 164 -1.68 15.80 -2.48
N ALA A 165 -0.96 15.76 -1.35
CA ALA A 165 -0.97 16.81 -0.34
C ALA A 165 -0.39 18.14 -0.85
N THR A 166 0.66 18.09 -1.67
CA THR A 166 1.23 19.27 -2.34
C THR A 166 0.22 19.90 -3.28
N MET A 167 -0.44 19.09 -4.12
CA MET A 167 -1.53 19.59 -4.99
C MET A 167 -2.67 20.20 -4.19
N ALA A 168 -3.02 19.64 -3.02
CA ALA A 168 -4.01 20.21 -2.13
C ALA A 168 -3.60 21.62 -1.64
N ARG A 169 -2.34 21.79 -1.26
CA ARG A 169 -1.81 23.11 -0.82
C ARG A 169 -1.76 24.12 -1.96
N ASP A 170 -1.32 23.71 -3.15
CA ASP A 170 -1.20 24.58 -4.33
C ASP A 170 -2.54 25.08 -4.82
N MET A 171 -3.61 24.27 -4.68
CA MET A 171 -4.95 24.60 -5.13
C MET A 171 -5.89 25.02 -3.98
N ARG A 172 -5.36 25.34 -2.79
CA ARG A 172 -6.16 25.64 -1.60
C ARG A 172 -7.20 26.75 -1.79
N ASP A 173 -6.87 27.74 -2.61
CA ASP A 173 -7.70 28.92 -2.87
C ASP A 173 -8.42 28.87 -4.23
N VAL A 174 -8.45 27.71 -4.89
CA VAL A 174 -9.13 27.53 -6.18
C VAL A 174 -10.56 27.07 -5.94
N PRO A 175 -11.57 27.97 -6.04
CA PRO A 175 -12.95 27.62 -5.79
C PRO A 175 -13.51 26.77 -6.94
N LEU A 176 -14.35 25.81 -6.59
CA LEU A 176 -15.08 24.99 -7.54
C LEU A 176 -16.51 24.70 -7.05
N LEU A 177 -17.41 24.45 -7.99
CA LEU A 177 -18.74 23.99 -7.72
C LEU A 177 -18.72 22.52 -7.32
N ALA A 178 -19.13 22.20 -6.07
CA ALA A 178 -19.29 20.80 -5.68
C ALA A 178 -20.53 20.18 -6.32
N HIS A 179 -20.49 18.88 -6.51
CA HIS A 179 -21.61 18.11 -7.03
C HIS A 179 -21.98 17.01 -6.04
N THR A 180 -23.19 17.07 -5.50
CA THR A 180 -23.77 15.98 -4.70
C THR A 180 -24.85 15.29 -5.53
N HIS A 181 -24.84 13.97 -5.59
CA HIS A 181 -25.74 13.20 -6.46
C HIS A 181 -25.63 13.64 -7.95
N GLY A 182 -24.47 14.14 -8.37
CA GLY A 182 -24.27 14.66 -9.72
C GLY A 182 -24.91 16.02 -9.99
N GLN A 183 -25.46 16.69 -8.97
CA GLN A 183 -26.10 17.99 -9.09
C GLN A 183 -25.26 19.11 -8.48
N PRO A 184 -25.31 20.34 -9.02
CA PRO A 184 -24.69 21.50 -8.42
C PRO A 184 -25.07 21.67 -6.94
N ALA A 185 -24.07 21.86 -6.10
CA ALA A 185 -24.22 21.98 -4.66
C ALA A 185 -23.31 23.09 -4.10
N THR A 186 -23.22 23.17 -2.78
CA THR A 186 -22.41 24.16 -2.07
C THR A 186 -20.97 24.18 -2.59
N PRO A 187 -20.44 25.34 -2.99
CA PRO A 187 -19.07 25.49 -3.45
C PRO A 187 -18.04 25.04 -2.41
N THR A 188 -16.90 24.59 -2.90
CA THR A 188 -15.72 24.17 -2.13
C THR A 188 -14.45 24.69 -2.80
N THR A 189 -13.27 24.20 -2.40
CA THR A 189 -12.02 24.46 -3.15
C THR A 189 -11.41 23.16 -3.64
N MET A 190 -10.75 23.18 -4.79
CA MET A 190 -10.04 22.01 -5.34
C MET A 190 -9.01 21.49 -4.33
N GLY A 191 -8.29 22.39 -3.65
CA GLY A 191 -7.32 22.01 -2.63
C GLY A 191 -7.93 21.24 -1.47
N LYS A 192 -9.12 21.66 -0.98
CA LYS A 192 -9.81 20.93 0.10
C LYS A 192 -10.27 19.54 -0.37
N GLU A 193 -10.74 19.38 -1.59
CA GLU A 193 -11.12 18.07 -2.13
C GLU A 193 -9.91 17.11 -2.20
N PHE A 194 -8.75 17.57 -2.69
CA PHE A 194 -7.51 16.80 -2.66
C PHE A 194 -7.01 16.54 -1.23
N ALA A 195 -7.19 17.49 -0.32
CA ALA A 195 -6.82 17.31 1.09
C ALA A 195 -7.60 16.17 1.76
N VAL A 196 -8.88 16.00 1.45
CA VAL A 196 -9.68 14.87 1.93
C VAL A 196 -9.05 13.53 1.52
N LEU A 197 -8.62 13.42 0.26
CA LEU A 197 -8.02 12.18 -0.27
C LEU A 197 -6.62 11.94 0.33
N ALA A 198 -5.78 12.97 0.42
CA ALA A 198 -4.48 12.88 1.07
C ALA A 198 -4.59 12.45 2.55
N HIS A 199 -5.51 13.05 3.30
CA HIS A 199 -5.77 12.69 4.69
C HIS A 199 -6.24 11.23 4.84
N ARG A 200 -7.17 10.79 3.98
CA ARG A 200 -7.66 9.39 4.00
C ARG A 200 -6.53 8.39 3.70
N LEU A 201 -5.69 8.67 2.70
CA LEU A 201 -4.53 7.84 2.34
C LEU A 201 -3.48 7.85 3.46
N GLY A 202 -3.12 9.01 4.01
CA GLY A 202 -2.17 9.14 5.12
C GLY A 202 -2.58 8.35 6.37
N ARG A 203 -3.88 8.26 6.66
CA ARG A 203 -4.37 7.39 7.74
C ARG A 203 -4.09 5.91 7.49
N GLN A 204 -4.11 5.45 6.24
CA GLN A 204 -3.77 4.06 5.94
C GLN A 204 -2.25 3.84 6.02
N LEU A 205 -1.44 4.81 5.56
CA LEU A 205 0.02 4.72 5.69
C LEU A 205 0.44 4.50 7.13
N ARG A 206 -0.05 5.32 8.07
CA ARG A 206 0.27 5.17 9.50
C ARG A 206 -0.10 3.80 10.08
N ARG A 207 -1.16 3.15 9.58
CA ARG A 207 -1.54 1.79 9.99
C ARG A 207 -0.56 0.75 9.45
N ILE A 208 -0.18 0.89 8.18
CA ILE A 208 0.76 -0.02 7.51
C ILE A 208 2.19 0.15 8.08
N GLU A 209 2.60 1.37 8.42
CA GLU A 209 3.86 1.66 9.10
C GLU A 209 3.95 1.02 10.49
N ALA A 210 2.83 0.95 11.21
CA ALA A 210 2.74 0.34 12.53
C ALA A 210 2.52 -1.18 12.51
N GLN A 211 2.55 -1.82 11.33
CA GLN A 211 2.33 -3.25 11.19
C GLN A 211 3.41 -4.07 11.90
N GLU A 212 2.98 -5.01 12.73
CA GLU A 212 3.85 -6.06 13.27
C GLU A 212 3.95 -7.23 12.28
N PHE A 213 5.17 -7.76 12.15
CA PHE A 213 5.44 -8.94 11.32
C PHE A 213 5.81 -10.09 12.23
N LEU A 214 4.93 -11.08 12.34
CA LEU A 214 5.08 -12.17 13.29
C LEU A 214 5.80 -13.36 12.67
N GLY A 215 6.55 -14.07 13.52
CA GLY A 215 7.21 -15.31 13.15
C GLY A 215 7.21 -16.31 14.29
N LYS A 216 7.32 -17.58 13.93
CA LYS A 216 7.44 -18.70 14.89
C LYS A 216 8.59 -19.61 14.52
N LEU A 217 9.18 -20.26 15.54
CA LEU A 217 10.07 -21.39 15.42
C LEU A 217 9.84 -22.30 16.62
N ASN A 218 9.04 -23.36 16.46
CA ASN A 218 8.60 -24.22 17.56
C ASN A 218 8.24 -25.65 17.12
N GLY A 219 8.64 -26.02 15.88
CA GLY A 219 8.54 -27.37 15.35
C GLY A 219 7.19 -27.73 14.75
N ALA A 220 7.02 -29.01 14.47
CA ALA A 220 5.97 -29.57 13.60
C ALA A 220 4.53 -29.32 14.05
N THR A 221 4.29 -29.00 15.31
CA THR A 221 2.95 -28.72 15.85
C THR A 221 2.95 -27.59 16.89
N GLY A 222 4.02 -26.78 16.92
CA GLY A 222 4.11 -25.65 17.84
C GLY A 222 4.41 -26.02 19.30
N THR A 223 4.90 -27.22 19.55
CA THR A 223 5.04 -27.77 20.91
C THR A 223 6.47 -27.93 21.38
N PHE A 224 7.47 -27.57 20.56
CA PHE A 224 8.88 -27.87 20.81
C PHE A 224 9.16 -29.37 21.04
N GLY A 225 8.33 -30.28 20.54
CA GLY A 225 8.44 -31.71 20.84
C GLY A 225 9.78 -32.33 20.48
N ALA A 226 10.27 -32.11 19.25
CA ALA A 226 11.58 -32.59 18.83
C ALA A 226 12.74 -31.90 19.62
N HIS A 227 12.60 -30.60 19.85
CA HIS A 227 13.57 -29.79 20.58
C HIS A 227 13.83 -30.30 22.01
N THR A 228 12.73 -30.47 22.77
CA THR A 228 12.82 -30.94 24.17
C THR A 228 13.23 -32.42 24.27
N ALA A 229 12.92 -33.21 23.25
CA ALA A 229 13.38 -34.59 23.19
C ALA A 229 14.88 -34.71 22.88
N ALA A 230 15.42 -33.85 22.00
CA ALA A 230 16.81 -33.84 21.60
C ALA A 230 17.71 -33.20 22.67
N VAL A 231 17.34 -32.02 23.18
CA VAL A 231 18.12 -31.26 24.17
C VAL A 231 17.19 -30.75 25.28
N PRO A 232 16.85 -31.62 26.26
CA PRO A 232 15.87 -31.28 27.31
C PRO A 232 16.35 -30.21 28.29
N SER A 233 17.65 -29.91 28.32
CA SER A 233 18.25 -28.90 29.19
C SER A 233 18.21 -27.49 28.64
N ALA A 234 17.90 -27.31 27.34
CA ALA A 234 17.88 -26.00 26.70
C ALA A 234 16.52 -25.27 26.94
N ASP A 235 16.58 -23.96 27.13
CA ASP A 235 15.41 -23.11 27.17
C ASP A 235 14.96 -22.75 25.73
N TRP A 236 14.24 -23.67 25.10
CA TRP A 236 13.81 -23.55 23.70
C TRP A 236 12.91 -22.36 23.44
N PRO A 237 11.95 -21.99 24.31
CA PRO A 237 11.18 -20.77 24.14
C PRO A 237 12.06 -19.52 24.09
N ALA A 238 13.03 -19.37 25.01
CA ALA A 238 13.94 -18.23 25.02
C ALA A 238 14.84 -18.18 23.77
N LEU A 239 15.35 -19.34 23.33
CA LEU A 239 16.16 -19.46 22.10
C LEU A 239 15.35 -19.09 20.85
N SER A 240 14.11 -19.60 20.75
CA SER A 240 13.23 -19.30 19.64
C SER A 240 12.86 -17.81 19.60
N GLN A 241 12.54 -17.22 20.76
CA GLN A 241 12.23 -15.80 20.87
C GLN A 241 13.44 -14.95 20.42
N SER A 242 14.62 -15.21 20.99
CA SER A 242 15.82 -14.43 20.67
C SER A 242 16.20 -14.56 19.19
N PHE A 243 15.99 -15.72 18.58
CA PHE A 243 16.22 -15.94 17.16
C PHE A 243 15.25 -15.13 16.29
N VAL A 244 13.95 -15.26 16.50
CA VAL A 244 12.91 -14.58 15.71
C VAL A 244 13.05 -13.07 15.85
N GLU A 245 13.27 -12.56 17.07
CA GLU A 245 13.48 -11.13 17.32
C GLU A 245 14.82 -10.66 16.73
N GLY A 246 15.84 -11.50 16.71
CA GLY A 246 17.12 -11.23 16.04
C GLY A 246 17.00 -11.06 14.52
N LEU A 247 16.01 -11.68 13.89
CA LEU A 247 15.66 -11.46 12.48
C LEU A 247 14.87 -10.16 12.25
N GLY A 248 14.45 -9.44 13.29
CA GLY A 248 13.65 -8.22 13.21
C GLY A 248 12.15 -8.48 13.08
N LEU A 249 11.69 -9.64 13.54
CA LEU A 249 10.28 -10.04 13.57
C LEU A 249 9.74 -10.04 15.01
N THR A 250 8.43 -10.05 15.18
CA THR A 250 7.79 -10.26 16.48
C THR A 250 7.56 -11.75 16.70
N TRP A 251 8.05 -12.29 17.81
CA TRP A 251 7.88 -13.70 18.12
C TRP A 251 6.45 -14.05 18.52
N ASN A 252 5.87 -15.07 17.86
CA ASN A 252 4.57 -15.64 18.21
C ASN A 252 4.76 -16.97 18.97
N PRO A 253 4.50 -17.01 20.29
CA PRO A 253 4.70 -18.22 21.09
C PRO A 253 3.61 -19.28 20.94
N LEU A 254 2.42 -18.90 20.48
CA LEU A 254 1.23 -19.76 20.45
C LEU A 254 0.77 -20.02 19.01
N THR A 255 1.32 -21.06 18.42
CA THR A 255 1.04 -21.43 17.03
C THR A 255 0.78 -22.93 16.91
N THR A 256 0.41 -23.38 15.73
CA THR A 256 0.37 -24.77 15.33
C THR A 256 1.64 -25.13 14.54
N GLN A 257 1.55 -25.90 13.46
CA GLN A 257 2.68 -26.04 12.53
C GLN A 257 2.98 -24.75 11.81
N ILE A 258 1.95 -23.94 11.53
CA ILE A 258 2.04 -22.65 10.87
C ILE A 258 1.98 -21.49 11.89
N GLU A 259 2.51 -20.35 11.52
CA GLU A 259 2.09 -19.07 12.03
C GLU A 259 0.69 -18.76 11.43
N SER A 260 -0.23 -18.18 12.22
CA SER A 260 -1.66 -18.10 11.86
C SER A 260 -2.00 -17.17 10.69
N HIS A 261 -1.04 -16.39 10.20
CA HIS A 261 -1.17 -15.39 9.13
C HIS A 261 -2.15 -14.23 9.42
N ASP A 262 -2.60 -14.05 10.65
CA ASP A 262 -3.52 -12.98 11.02
C ASP A 262 -2.93 -11.59 10.70
N TRP A 263 -1.66 -11.40 10.99
CA TRP A 263 -0.93 -10.17 10.66
C TRP A 263 -0.87 -9.90 9.14
N GLN A 264 -0.77 -10.94 8.32
CA GLN A 264 -0.82 -10.80 6.86
C GLN A 264 -2.21 -10.31 6.42
N ALA A 265 -3.27 -10.87 7.01
CA ALA A 265 -4.63 -10.44 6.71
C ALA A 265 -4.88 -8.97 7.13
N GLU A 266 -4.34 -8.53 8.26
CA GLU A 266 -4.39 -7.13 8.70
C GLU A 266 -3.68 -6.22 7.71
N LEU A 267 -2.43 -6.52 7.34
CA LEU A 267 -1.66 -5.78 6.35
C LEU A 267 -2.40 -5.69 5.01
N TYR A 268 -2.88 -6.83 4.50
CA TYR A 268 -3.54 -6.88 3.20
C TYR A 268 -4.87 -6.14 3.19
N ALA A 269 -5.62 -6.15 4.29
CA ALA A 269 -6.84 -5.36 4.44
C ALA A 269 -6.55 -3.84 4.43
N ASP A 270 -5.47 -3.41 5.09
CA ASP A 270 -5.08 -2.00 5.11
C ASP A 270 -4.55 -1.54 3.73
N MET A 271 -3.76 -2.37 3.05
CA MET A 271 -3.31 -2.11 1.67
C MET A 271 -4.47 -2.08 0.67
N ALA A 272 -5.40 -3.01 0.76
CA ALA A 272 -6.60 -3.03 -0.09
C ALA A 272 -7.46 -1.78 0.14
N ARG A 273 -7.55 -1.29 1.37
CA ARG A 273 -8.24 -0.03 1.69
C ARG A 273 -7.51 1.18 1.14
N PHE A 274 -6.19 1.22 1.22
CA PHE A 274 -5.37 2.23 0.55
C PHE A 274 -5.65 2.24 -0.96
N ASN A 275 -5.60 1.09 -1.60
CA ASN A 275 -5.88 0.93 -3.03
C ASN A 275 -7.28 1.47 -3.41
N ARG A 276 -8.32 1.17 -2.61
CA ARG A 276 -9.69 1.64 -2.86
C ARG A 276 -9.83 3.16 -2.72
N ILE A 277 -9.10 3.77 -1.78
CA ILE A 277 -9.07 5.23 -1.64
C ILE A 277 -8.33 5.85 -2.83
N LEU A 278 -7.24 5.24 -3.27
CA LEU A 278 -6.49 5.68 -4.45
C LEU A 278 -7.31 5.52 -5.74
N HIS A 279 -8.11 4.45 -5.85
CA HIS A 279 -9.07 4.27 -6.93
C HIS A 279 -10.10 5.41 -6.97
N ASN A 280 -10.65 5.80 -5.80
CA ASN A 280 -11.57 6.93 -5.71
C ASN A 280 -10.91 8.25 -6.20
N LEU A 281 -9.64 8.49 -5.86
CA LEU A 281 -8.90 9.63 -6.41
C LEU A 281 -8.82 9.58 -7.94
N CYS A 282 -8.54 8.42 -8.53
CA CYS A 282 -8.49 8.25 -9.98
C CYS A 282 -9.84 8.59 -10.63
N THR A 283 -10.93 8.09 -10.07
CA THR A 283 -12.30 8.32 -10.56
C THR A 283 -12.69 9.80 -10.49
N ASP A 284 -12.35 10.49 -9.37
CA ASP A 284 -12.63 11.92 -9.23
C ASP A 284 -11.78 12.75 -10.21
N VAL A 285 -10.49 12.46 -10.34
CA VAL A 285 -9.60 13.15 -11.30
C VAL A 285 -10.07 12.92 -12.74
N TRP A 286 -10.44 11.69 -13.10
CA TRP A 286 -11.01 11.39 -14.42
C TRP A 286 -12.27 12.22 -14.68
N THR A 287 -13.13 12.33 -13.68
CA THR A 287 -14.35 13.15 -13.74
C THR A 287 -14.01 14.63 -13.92
N TYR A 288 -13.08 15.18 -13.14
CA TYR A 288 -12.63 16.57 -13.27
C TYR A 288 -11.98 16.86 -14.64
N ILE A 289 -11.25 15.90 -15.21
CA ILE A 289 -10.75 16.03 -16.60
C ILE A 289 -11.92 16.10 -17.57
N SER A 290 -12.97 15.28 -17.42
CA SER A 290 -14.14 15.28 -18.29
C SER A 290 -14.97 16.57 -18.19
N MET A 291 -14.94 17.23 -17.02
CA MET A 291 -15.56 18.54 -16.78
C MET A 291 -14.67 19.71 -17.29
N GLY A 292 -13.44 19.43 -17.72
CA GLY A 292 -12.48 20.45 -18.13
C GLY A 292 -11.83 21.21 -16.98
N TYR A 293 -11.92 20.72 -15.74
CA TYR A 293 -11.30 21.33 -14.56
C TYR A 293 -9.79 21.08 -14.51
N PHE A 294 -9.32 20.01 -15.16
CA PHE A 294 -7.92 19.74 -15.43
C PHE A 294 -7.65 19.61 -16.92
N ALA A 295 -6.55 20.20 -17.37
CA ALA A 295 -5.94 19.93 -18.66
C ALA A 295 -4.81 18.92 -18.48
N GLN A 296 -4.64 18.02 -19.46
CA GLN A 296 -3.51 17.10 -19.47
C GLN A 296 -2.36 17.69 -20.28
N VAL A 297 -1.18 17.87 -19.66
CA VAL A 297 0.03 18.37 -20.33
C VAL A 297 0.59 17.30 -21.23
N ARG A 298 0.78 17.61 -22.50
CA ARG A 298 1.43 16.71 -23.46
C ARG A 298 2.93 16.71 -23.21
N GLY A 299 3.52 15.58 -22.86
CA GLY A 299 4.95 15.39 -22.96
C GLY A 299 5.39 15.54 -24.44
N GLN A 300 6.56 16.15 -24.71
CA GLN A 300 7.12 16.21 -26.06
C GLN A 300 7.21 14.78 -26.64
N GLY A 301 6.61 14.55 -27.80
CA GLY A 301 6.63 13.26 -28.49
C GLY A 301 5.50 12.27 -28.16
N THR A 302 4.56 12.63 -27.27
CA THR A 302 3.38 11.79 -27.03
C THR A 302 2.33 11.99 -28.14
N VAL A 303 1.94 10.88 -28.77
CA VAL A 303 0.83 10.85 -29.74
C VAL A 303 -0.47 10.79 -28.97
N GLY A 304 -1.41 11.65 -29.30
CA GLY A 304 -2.79 11.60 -28.79
C GLY A 304 -3.53 10.34 -29.28
N SER A 305 -4.86 10.38 -29.32
CA SER A 305 -5.64 9.30 -29.95
C SER A 305 -5.16 9.03 -31.38
N SER A 306 -5.08 7.76 -31.79
CA SER A 306 -4.70 7.38 -33.16
C SER A 306 -5.61 8.00 -34.24
N THR A 307 -6.84 8.36 -33.89
CA THR A 307 -7.86 8.89 -34.80
C THR A 307 -8.10 10.38 -34.63
N MET A 308 -7.90 10.93 -33.43
CA MET A 308 -8.15 12.34 -33.08
C MET A 308 -6.93 12.93 -32.35
N PRO A 309 -5.98 13.55 -33.09
CA PRO A 309 -4.70 14.00 -32.52
C PRO A 309 -4.81 15.05 -31.40
N HIS A 310 -5.92 15.77 -31.33
CA HIS A 310 -6.19 16.76 -30.29
C HIS A 310 -6.70 16.15 -28.96
N LYS A 311 -7.13 14.87 -28.98
CA LYS A 311 -7.71 14.18 -27.83
C LYS A 311 -6.63 13.50 -27.01
N VAL A 312 -6.47 13.95 -25.76
CA VAL A 312 -5.58 13.30 -24.79
C VAL A 312 -6.41 12.50 -23.80
N ASN A 313 -6.26 11.18 -23.84
CA ASN A 313 -7.03 10.29 -22.96
C ASN A 313 -6.35 10.20 -21.58
N PRO A 314 -7.10 10.12 -20.46
CA PRO A 314 -6.55 9.97 -19.11
C PRO A 314 -6.15 8.52 -18.81
N ILE A 315 -5.42 7.88 -19.75
CA ILE A 315 -5.10 6.44 -19.72
C ILE A 315 -4.32 5.99 -18.49
N ARG A 316 -3.62 6.91 -17.83
CA ARG A 316 -2.87 6.57 -16.62
C ARG A 316 -3.79 6.31 -15.45
N PHE A 317 -4.85 7.09 -15.30
CA PHE A 317 -5.86 6.87 -14.25
C PHE A 317 -6.68 5.61 -14.53
N GLU A 318 -7.11 5.40 -15.78
CA GLU A 318 -7.82 4.18 -16.21
C GLU A 318 -6.97 2.91 -15.99
N ASN A 319 -5.68 2.96 -16.33
CA ASN A 319 -4.75 1.85 -16.07
C ASN A 319 -4.58 1.62 -14.56
N ALA A 320 -4.48 2.69 -13.77
CA ALA A 320 -4.36 2.59 -12.33
C ALA A 320 -5.61 1.97 -11.70
N GLU A 321 -6.81 2.42 -12.07
CA GLU A 321 -8.09 1.85 -11.59
C GLU A 321 -8.14 0.33 -11.80
N ALA A 322 -7.86 -0.14 -13.02
CA ALA A 322 -7.85 -1.57 -13.33
C ALA A 322 -6.83 -2.37 -12.49
N ASN A 323 -5.62 -1.84 -12.30
CA ASN A 323 -4.59 -2.51 -11.50
C ASN A 323 -4.91 -2.48 -10.00
N LEU A 324 -5.51 -1.41 -9.49
CA LEU A 324 -5.95 -1.32 -8.09
C LEU A 324 -7.07 -2.33 -7.78
N GLU A 325 -7.98 -2.57 -8.71
CA GLU A 325 -9.03 -3.59 -8.57
C GLU A 325 -8.44 -5.00 -8.52
N VAL A 326 -7.51 -5.33 -9.43
CA VAL A 326 -6.84 -6.63 -9.43
C VAL A 326 -6.04 -6.84 -8.14
N SER A 327 -5.26 -5.84 -7.72
CA SER A 327 -4.51 -5.90 -6.47
C SER A 327 -5.42 -6.10 -5.27
N SER A 328 -6.50 -5.31 -5.16
CA SER A 328 -7.44 -5.40 -4.05
C SER A 328 -8.14 -6.76 -3.99
N ALA A 329 -8.54 -7.33 -5.13
CA ALA A 329 -9.14 -8.66 -5.18
C ALA A 329 -8.18 -9.76 -4.71
N LEU A 330 -6.90 -9.68 -5.09
CA LEU A 330 -5.87 -10.60 -4.63
C LEU A 330 -5.58 -10.44 -3.14
N LEU A 331 -5.44 -9.22 -2.65
CA LEU A 331 -5.23 -8.93 -1.22
C LEU A 331 -6.41 -9.43 -0.36
N ASP A 332 -7.64 -9.23 -0.82
CA ASP A 332 -8.85 -9.71 -0.12
C ASP A 332 -8.90 -11.24 -0.05
N VAL A 333 -8.61 -11.93 -1.15
CA VAL A 333 -8.63 -13.40 -1.15
C VAL A 333 -7.47 -13.98 -0.34
N LEU A 334 -6.28 -13.37 -0.38
CA LEU A 334 -5.16 -13.73 0.48
C LEU A 334 -5.53 -13.59 1.96
N GLY A 335 -6.01 -12.41 2.38
CA GLY A 335 -6.39 -12.15 3.77
C GLY A 335 -7.50 -13.04 4.28
N SER A 336 -8.49 -13.38 3.45
CA SER A 336 -9.61 -14.26 3.86
C SER A 336 -9.24 -15.73 3.89
N THR A 337 -8.33 -16.19 3.02
CA THR A 337 -7.95 -17.60 2.92
C THR A 337 -6.89 -17.98 3.94
N LEU A 338 -5.87 -17.14 4.13
CA LEU A 338 -4.70 -17.49 4.95
C LEU A 338 -5.03 -17.64 6.45
N VAL A 339 -6.05 -16.95 6.95
CA VAL A 339 -6.47 -17.06 8.37
C VAL A 339 -7.23 -18.36 8.70
N THR A 340 -7.40 -19.24 7.73
CA THR A 340 -8.13 -20.50 7.93
C THR A 340 -7.29 -21.69 7.49
N SER A 341 -6.97 -22.58 8.42
CA SER A 341 -6.29 -23.84 8.15
C SER A 341 -7.02 -25.00 8.81
N ARG A 342 -6.90 -26.20 8.24
CA ARG A 342 -7.51 -27.42 8.79
C ARG A 342 -6.61 -28.03 9.86
N LEU A 343 -7.15 -28.21 11.06
CA LEU A 343 -6.43 -28.76 12.21
C LEU A 343 -5.14 -27.96 12.45
N GLN A 344 -3.98 -28.63 12.47
CA GLN A 344 -2.70 -27.99 12.74
C GLN A 344 -2.03 -27.43 11.48
N ARG A 345 -2.41 -27.91 10.29
CA ARG A 345 -2.02 -27.39 8.97
C ARG A 345 -2.75 -28.09 7.82
N ASP A 346 -3.02 -27.36 6.75
CA ASP A 346 -3.15 -27.86 5.37
C ASP A 346 -2.27 -27.06 4.40
N LEU A 347 -2.20 -27.48 3.13
CA LEU A 347 -1.27 -26.89 2.15
C LEU A 347 -1.83 -25.65 1.43
N THR A 348 -3.05 -25.20 1.74
CA THR A 348 -3.72 -24.10 1.03
C THR A 348 -2.91 -22.80 1.13
N ASP A 349 -2.33 -22.51 2.29
CA ASP A 349 -1.49 -21.36 2.56
C ASP A 349 -0.31 -21.25 1.59
N SER A 350 0.45 -22.33 1.39
CA SER A 350 1.62 -22.37 0.54
C SER A 350 1.32 -22.00 -0.92
N SER A 351 0.17 -22.48 -1.45
CA SER A 351 -0.26 -22.13 -2.81
C SER A 351 -0.73 -20.67 -2.92
N MET A 352 -1.41 -20.17 -1.87
CA MET A 352 -1.92 -18.81 -1.84
C MET A 352 -0.81 -17.77 -1.74
N GLN A 353 0.18 -17.99 -0.87
CA GLN A 353 1.26 -17.03 -0.62
C GLN A 353 2.12 -16.75 -1.87
N ARG A 354 2.18 -17.67 -2.83
CA ARG A 354 2.87 -17.45 -4.12
C ARG A 354 2.24 -16.33 -4.96
N ASN A 355 1.05 -15.84 -4.60
CA ASN A 355 0.38 -14.72 -5.28
C ASN A 355 0.63 -13.35 -4.63
N ILE A 356 1.37 -13.29 -3.51
CA ILE A 356 1.67 -12.04 -2.81
C ILE A 356 2.38 -11.05 -3.73
N GLY A 357 3.41 -11.51 -4.47
CA GLY A 357 4.15 -10.69 -5.41
C GLY A 357 3.26 -10.07 -6.49
N THR A 358 2.27 -10.81 -6.99
CA THR A 358 1.30 -10.32 -7.97
C THR A 358 0.41 -9.23 -7.37
N ALA A 359 -0.09 -9.43 -6.14
CA ALA A 359 -0.94 -8.45 -5.46
C ALA A 359 -0.19 -7.12 -5.23
N PHE A 360 1.03 -7.18 -4.70
CA PHE A 360 1.90 -6.01 -4.51
C PHE A 360 2.28 -5.35 -5.83
N GLY A 361 2.60 -6.14 -6.85
CA GLY A 361 3.01 -5.66 -8.16
C GLY A 361 1.94 -4.80 -8.84
N HIS A 362 0.69 -5.23 -8.81
CA HIS A 362 -0.41 -4.43 -9.35
C HIS A 362 -0.64 -3.13 -8.56
N SER A 363 -0.49 -3.14 -7.23
CA SER A 363 -0.58 -1.92 -6.41
C SER A 363 0.55 -0.93 -6.73
N VAL A 364 1.79 -1.40 -6.81
CA VAL A 364 2.97 -0.59 -7.15
C VAL A 364 2.86 0.00 -8.56
N LEU A 365 2.44 -0.80 -9.54
CA LEU A 365 2.20 -0.35 -10.92
C LEU A 365 1.13 0.75 -10.98
N ALA A 366 0.05 0.59 -10.23
CA ALA A 366 -1.02 1.59 -10.15
C ALA A 366 -0.51 2.90 -9.55
N MET A 367 0.20 2.86 -8.42
CA MET A 367 0.78 4.05 -7.80
C MET A 367 1.71 4.81 -8.75
N ASP A 368 2.55 4.11 -9.50
CA ASP A 368 3.42 4.72 -10.52
C ASP A 368 2.61 5.44 -11.61
N ASN A 369 1.53 4.83 -12.09
CA ASN A 369 0.65 5.47 -13.06
C ASN A 369 -0.09 6.67 -12.49
N VAL A 370 -0.59 6.61 -11.26
CA VAL A 370 -1.25 7.76 -10.60
C VAL A 370 -0.26 8.91 -10.45
N ALA A 371 0.93 8.64 -9.91
CA ALA A 371 1.95 9.67 -9.72
C ALA A 371 2.31 10.40 -11.03
N ARG A 372 2.54 9.63 -12.10
CA ARG A 372 2.80 10.20 -13.44
C ARG A 372 1.57 10.90 -14.02
N GLY A 373 0.37 10.39 -13.75
CA GLY A 373 -0.88 11.01 -14.17
C GLY A 373 -1.07 12.38 -13.52
N LEU A 374 -0.92 12.46 -12.20
CA LEU A 374 -1.01 13.70 -11.42
C LEU A 374 0.04 14.73 -11.82
N GLY A 375 1.28 14.29 -12.08
CA GLY A 375 2.36 15.17 -12.55
C GLY A 375 2.15 15.73 -13.96
N GLY A 376 1.18 15.22 -14.71
CA GLY A 376 0.79 15.71 -16.03
C GLY A 376 -0.52 16.51 -16.04
N LEU A 377 -1.01 16.98 -14.88
CA LEU A 377 -2.24 17.75 -14.78
C LEU A 377 -1.97 19.24 -14.54
N ASP A 378 -2.64 20.10 -15.30
CA ASP A 378 -2.73 21.52 -15.02
C ASP A 378 -4.17 21.86 -14.62
N PRO A 379 -4.41 22.52 -13.47
CA PRO A 379 -5.73 23.01 -13.12
C PRO A 379 -6.19 24.12 -14.08
N VAL A 380 -7.49 24.16 -14.37
CA VAL A 380 -8.11 25.15 -15.24
C VAL A 380 -9.11 26.01 -14.44
N PRO A 381 -8.65 26.98 -13.62
CA PRO A 381 -9.52 27.80 -12.76
C PRO A 381 -10.64 28.51 -13.52
N ALA A 382 -10.38 28.89 -14.78
CA ALA A 382 -11.39 29.54 -15.62
C ALA A 382 -12.62 28.64 -15.92
N ALA A 383 -12.44 27.34 -16.06
CA ALA A 383 -13.54 26.39 -16.24
C ALA A 383 -14.37 26.26 -14.96
N MET A 384 -13.70 26.15 -13.80
CA MET A 384 -14.35 26.10 -12.49
C MET A 384 -15.12 27.39 -12.19
N ALA A 385 -14.53 28.56 -12.47
CA ALA A 385 -15.17 29.85 -12.29
C ALA A 385 -16.43 30.03 -13.20
N LYS A 386 -16.37 29.50 -14.42
CA LYS A 386 -17.51 29.52 -15.34
C LYS A 386 -18.69 28.72 -14.79
N ASP A 387 -18.43 27.56 -14.19
CA ASP A 387 -19.50 26.73 -13.62
C ASP A 387 -20.08 27.36 -12.36
N LEU A 388 -19.24 27.98 -11.50
CA LEU A 388 -19.73 28.77 -10.36
C LEU A 388 -20.61 29.92 -10.79
N GLU A 389 -20.19 30.68 -11.80
CA GLU A 389 -20.97 31.82 -12.32
C GLU A 389 -22.33 31.40 -12.96
N ALA A 390 -22.39 30.16 -13.43
CA ALA A 390 -23.63 29.63 -14.02
C ALA A 390 -24.63 29.11 -12.97
N ASN A 391 -24.29 29.09 -11.66
CA ASN A 391 -25.08 28.45 -10.61
C ASN A 391 -25.26 29.33 -9.36
N TRP A 392 -25.83 30.53 -9.54
CA TRP A 392 -26.07 31.47 -8.44
C TRP A 392 -27.10 30.96 -7.41
N GLU A 393 -27.96 30.01 -7.78
CA GLU A 393 -28.96 29.40 -6.91
C GLU A 393 -28.35 28.69 -5.68
N VAL A 394 -27.09 28.31 -5.72
CA VAL A 394 -26.39 27.69 -4.57
C VAL A 394 -26.29 28.62 -3.36
N LEU A 395 -26.39 29.93 -3.57
CA LEU A 395 -26.41 30.92 -2.50
C LEU A 395 -27.74 30.95 -1.75
N GLY A 396 -28.75 30.25 -2.21
CA GLY A 396 -30.01 30.10 -1.44
C GLY A 396 -29.79 29.46 -0.06
N GLU A 397 -28.86 28.55 0.04
CA GLU A 397 -28.52 27.85 1.31
C GLU A 397 -28.05 28.83 2.40
N PRO A 398 -26.98 29.63 2.21
CA PRO A 398 -26.50 30.54 3.24
C PRO A 398 -27.52 31.66 3.55
N ILE A 399 -28.29 32.16 2.58
CA ILE A 399 -29.35 33.15 2.79
C ILE A 399 -30.42 32.54 3.70
N GLN A 400 -30.93 31.36 3.39
CA GLN A 400 -31.90 30.65 4.19
C GLN A 400 -31.42 30.42 5.63
N THR A 401 -30.16 30.00 5.78
CA THR A 401 -29.56 29.75 7.07
C THR A 401 -29.45 31.01 7.91
N ALA A 402 -29.05 32.13 7.29
CA ALA A 402 -28.99 33.42 7.97
C ALA A 402 -30.39 33.91 8.40
N MET A 403 -31.40 33.81 7.53
CA MET A 403 -32.76 34.13 7.91
C MET A 403 -33.25 33.28 9.09
N ARG A 404 -32.97 32.00 9.13
CA ARG A 404 -33.29 31.11 10.28
C ARG A 404 -32.62 31.59 11.57
N ALA A 405 -31.33 31.92 11.50
CA ALA A 405 -30.59 32.42 12.66
C ALA A 405 -31.17 33.73 13.18
N LEU A 406 -31.46 34.67 12.26
CA LEU A 406 -32.09 35.95 12.62
C LEU A 406 -33.49 35.77 13.19
N GLY A 407 -34.30 34.89 12.61
CA GLY A 407 -35.62 34.54 13.12
C GLY A 407 -35.59 33.96 14.51
N ALA A 408 -34.63 33.07 14.80
CA ALA A 408 -34.40 32.53 16.15
C ALA A 408 -33.96 33.61 17.15
N GLN A 409 -33.36 34.71 16.71
CA GLN A 409 -32.99 35.88 17.52
C GLN A 409 -34.13 36.87 17.66
N GLY A 410 -35.33 36.59 17.08
CA GLY A 410 -36.51 37.42 17.16
C GLY A 410 -36.56 38.59 16.20
N VAL A 411 -35.74 38.55 15.13
CA VAL A 411 -35.79 39.59 14.07
C VAL A 411 -37.09 39.41 13.24
N PRO A 412 -37.96 40.41 13.17
CA PRO A 412 -39.21 40.32 12.41
C PRO A 412 -38.98 40.13 10.91
N GLY A 413 -39.91 39.46 10.21
CA GLY A 413 -39.86 39.30 8.75
C GLY A 413 -38.97 38.15 8.28
N MET A 414 -38.46 37.32 9.20
CA MET A 414 -37.58 36.17 8.86
C MET A 414 -38.35 34.84 8.77
N GLU A 415 -39.68 34.90 8.74
CA GLU A 415 -40.53 33.70 8.68
C GLU A 415 -40.49 33.05 7.28
N GLN A 416 -40.67 31.72 7.25
CA GLN A 416 -40.77 30.90 6.02
C GLN A 416 -39.63 31.11 5.01
N PRO A 417 -38.36 31.07 5.43
CA PRO A 417 -37.25 31.38 4.52
C PRO A 417 -37.16 30.42 3.31
N TYR A 418 -37.52 29.16 3.49
CA TYR A 418 -37.52 28.17 2.41
C TYR A 418 -38.56 28.53 1.30
N GLU A 419 -39.78 28.91 1.67
CA GLU A 419 -40.85 29.23 0.71
C GLU A 419 -40.48 30.48 -0.07
N ARG A 420 -39.92 31.50 0.57
CA ARG A 420 -39.45 32.74 -0.08
C ARG A 420 -38.37 32.48 -1.13
N LEU A 421 -37.41 31.62 -0.83
CA LEU A 421 -36.35 31.24 -1.79
C LEU A 421 -36.87 30.36 -2.91
N LYS A 422 -37.78 29.44 -2.61
CA LYS A 422 -38.44 28.60 -3.62
C LYS A 422 -39.20 29.43 -4.69
N GLU A 423 -39.80 30.53 -4.30
CA GLU A 423 -40.45 31.45 -5.24
C GLU A 423 -39.45 32.12 -6.17
N LEU A 424 -38.25 32.50 -5.68
CA LEU A 424 -37.18 33.08 -6.49
C LEU A 424 -36.65 32.09 -7.53
N THR A 425 -36.43 30.83 -7.14
CA THR A 425 -35.77 29.83 -8.01
C THR A 425 -36.71 29.04 -8.90
N ARG A 426 -38.02 29.21 -8.76
CA ARG A 426 -39.04 28.40 -9.43
C ARG A 426 -39.03 28.58 -10.96
N GLY A 427 -38.52 27.55 -11.67
CA GLY A 427 -38.65 27.43 -13.13
C GLY A 427 -37.73 28.33 -13.95
N ARG A 428 -36.75 29.03 -13.35
CA ARG A 428 -35.79 29.85 -14.07
C ARG A 428 -34.38 29.75 -13.42
N ARG A 429 -33.37 29.93 -14.26
CA ARG A 429 -32.03 30.26 -13.78
C ARG A 429 -32.03 31.65 -13.18
N ILE A 430 -31.38 31.80 -12.04
CA ILE A 430 -31.18 33.11 -11.42
C ILE A 430 -29.79 33.65 -11.75
N THR A 431 -29.70 34.95 -11.88
CA THR A 431 -28.43 35.67 -12.06
C THR A 431 -27.99 36.29 -10.73
N GLY A 432 -26.74 36.77 -10.69
CA GLY A 432 -26.26 37.51 -9.53
C GLY A 432 -27.12 38.77 -9.23
N ASP A 433 -27.63 39.45 -10.25
CA ASP A 433 -28.47 40.65 -10.07
C ASP A 433 -29.85 40.27 -9.51
N ASP A 434 -30.48 39.21 -10.02
CA ASP A 434 -31.75 38.69 -9.46
C ASP A 434 -31.59 38.37 -7.95
N LEU A 435 -30.43 37.72 -7.55
CA LEU A 435 -30.17 37.38 -6.16
C LEU A 435 -29.95 38.63 -5.31
N ARG A 436 -29.17 39.59 -5.78
CA ARG A 436 -28.90 40.84 -5.05
C ARG A 436 -30.20 41.67 -4.84
N GLU A 437 -31.06 41.73 -5.85
CA GLU A 437 -32.38 42.38 -5.75
C GLU A 437 -33.23 41.66 -4.69
N PHE A 438 -33.26 40.35 -4.73
CA PHE A 438 -33.97 39.53 -3.75
C PHE A 438 -33.46 39.78 -2.32
N VAL A 439 -32.15 39.78 -2.11
CA VAL A 439 -31.50 40.01 -0.78
C VAL A 439 -31.92 41.37 -0.24
N ARG A 440 -31.87 42.44 -1.06
CA ARG A 440 -32.30 43.79 -0.65
C ARG A 440 -33.77 43.85 -0.26
N GLY A 441 -34.61 43.00 -0.84
CA GLY A 441 -36.05 42.91 -0.53
C GLY A 441 -36.38 42.06 0.72
N LEU A 442 -35.37 41.41 1.35
CA LEU A 442 -35.61 40.54 2.50
C LEU A 442 -35.83 41.26 3.83
N GLY A 443 -35.40 42.52 3.94
CA GLY A 443 -35.46 43.27 5.20
C GLY A 443 -34.45 42.80 6.23
N LEU A 444 -33.28 42.34 5.78
CA LEU A 444 -32.16 41.90 6.66
C LEU A 444 -31.55 43.10 7.39
N PRO A 445 -30.91 42.90 8.56
CA PRO A 445 -30.04 43.90 9.14
C PRO A 445 -28.95 44.36 8.15
N ALA A 446 -28.60 45.66 8.16
CA ALA A 446 -27.79 46.28 7.11
C ALA A 446 -26.41 45.61 6.90
N ASP A 447 -25.77 45.15 7.98
CA ASP A 447 -24.49 44.41 7.92
C ASP A 447 -24.65 43.01 7.28
N VAL A 448 -25.77 42.36 7.53
CA VAL A 448 -26.08 41.04 6.94
C VAL A 448 -26.45 41.18 5.48
N GLU A 449 -27.27 42.20 5.14
CA GLU A 449 -27.63 42.53 3.74
C GLU A 449 -26.38 42.82 2.92
N ALA A 450 -25.49 43.70 3.40
CA ALA A 450 -24.26 44.06 2.70
C ALA A 450 -23.40 42.80 2.41
N ARG A 451 -23.23 41.93 3.39
CA ARG A 451 -22.46 40.66 3.24
C ARG A 451 -23.05 39.76 2.14
N PHE A 452 -24.38 39.61 2.06
CA PHE A 452 -25.00 38.76 1.05
C PHE A 452 -25.09 39.41 -0.33
N VAL A 453 -25.15 40.71 -0.41
CA VAL A 453 -25.06 41.44 -1.69
C VAL A 453 -23.70 41.32 -2.35
N GLU A 454 -22.64 41.25 -1.55
CA GLU A 454 -21.23 41.04 -2.02
C GLU A 454 -20.91 39.58 -2.26
N MET A 455 -21.63 38.64 -1.66
CA MET A 455 -21.35 37.22 -1.78
C MET A 455 -21.57 36.72 -3.20
N THR A 456 -20.66 35.90 -3.69
CA THR A 456 -20.73 35.18 -4.98
C THR A 456 -20.55 33.68 -4.75
N PRO A 457 -20.97 32.84 -5.70
CA PRO A 457 -20.66 31.40 -5.62
C PRO A 457 -19.17 31.11 -5.41
N ALA A 458 -18.27 31.92 -6.01
CA ALA A 458 -16.83 31.76 -5.87
C ALA A 458 -16.29 32.16 -4.48
N THR A 459 -16.97 33.04 -3.74
CA THR A 459 -16.59 33.44 -2.38
C THR A 459 -17.28 32.64 -1.28
N TYR A 460 -18.31 31.87 -1.65
CA TYR A 460 -19.06 31.03 -0.71
C TYR A 460 -18.41 29.65 -0.55
N VAL A 461 -17.17 29.59 -0.14
CA VAL A 461 -16.40 28.36 0.09
C VAL A 461 -16.19 28.07 1.58
N GLY A 462 -16.80 28.82 2.45
CA GLY A 462 -16.62 28.67 3.90
C GLY A 462 -15.15 28.82 4.31
N ILE A 463 -14.68 27.89 5.13
CA ILE A 463 -13.28 27.80 5.56
C ILE A 463 -12.50 26.71 4.81
N ALA A 464 -12.94 26.31 3.61
CA ALA A 464 -12.30 25.25 2.84
C ALA A 464 -10.79 25.46 2.65
N PRO A 465 -10.28 26.69 2.36
CA PRO A 465 -8.85 26.94 2.29
C PRO A 465 -8.11 26.62 3.60
N GLN A 466 -8.67 26.97 4.74
CA GLN A 466 -8.06 26.73 6.06
C GLN A 466 -8.11 25.25 6.46
N LEU A 467 -9.08 24.49 5.95
CA LEU A 467 -9.16 23.04 6.23
C LEU A 467 -7.97 22.27 5.66
N VAL A 468 -7.28 22.80 4.66
CA VAL A 468 -6.04 22.21 4.12
C VAL A 468 -4.91 22.20 5.16
N ASP A 469 -4.93 23.11 6.15
CA ASP A 469 -3.93 23.18 7.20
C ASP A 469 -3.99 21.98 8.19
N PHE A 470 -5.09 21.20 8.17
CA PHE A 470 -5.20 19.97 8.96
C PHE A 470 -4.52 18.75 8.31
N LEU A 471 -3.84 18.92 7.16
CA LEU A 471 -3.04 17.85 6.57
C LEU A 471 -1.77 17.58 7.39
N GLU A 472 -1.70 16.39 7.97
CA GLU A 472 -0.56 15.85 8.71
C GLU A 472 0.34 14.96 7.82
N VAL A 473 0.59 15.38 6.58
CA VAL A 473 1.39 14.62 5.60
C VAL A 473 2.50 15.52 5.05
#